data_a9d91d0f42544250b4e6c9a7e55afaf1
#
_entry.id   a9d91d0f42544250b4e6c9a7e55afaf1
#
_cell.length_a   1.000
_cell.length_b   1.000
_cell.length_c   1.000
_cell.angle_alpha   90.00
_cell.angle_beta   90.00
_cell.angle_gamma   90.00
#
_symmetry.space_group_name_H-M   'P 1'
#
loop_
_entity.id
_entity.type
_entity.pdbx_description
1 polymer ?
#
loop_
_entity_poly.entity_id
_entity_poly.type
_entity_poly.pdbx_seq_one_letter_code
_entity_poly.pdbx_strand_id
1 'polypeptide(L)'
;FNKGQELEPEQCTSLFTYYFGKAVGSLLDWFSAILVGGCYLVMLSGAGTTINQYLGWPVVAGSALMALAAVVTVWFGLRKLTNIIGVIGPFMALFTLVIGISALGRADFSSTAANLESLHLAKAAPNWWIAGILYPCFCMLTLTPCLPSMGATAPNKKTTTGAALFGVIAFHLALAVVILAILGNLDIIGTAQVPNLVLSGLMGKGVQTLFVIMIILAIYSTACPMIWGFCGKIERDEKSVKYRVCILVLTVVGMTCSYLFPLGTLINFIYSISGYVGAAASVGMVISNILRKRNAKKMTS
;
A
#
# COMPACT_ATOMS: atom_id res chain seq x y z
N PHE A 1 -3.86 16.05 5.58
CA PHE A 1 -4.79 16.77 4.71
C PHE A 1 -4.92 18.26 5.11
N ASN A 2 -5.43 18.59 6.28
CA ASN A 2 -5.66 19.99 6.70
C ASN A 2 -4.39 20.85 6.67
N LYS A 3 -3.23 20.27 6.96
CA LYS A 3 -1.95 20.98 6.84
C LYS A 3 -1.59 21.33 5.40
N GLY A 4 -2.02 20.56 4.42
CA GLY A 4 -1.81 20.90 3.02
C GLY A 4 -2.51 22.19 2.57
N GLN A 5 -3.58 22.60 3.26
CA GLN A 5 -4.26 23.89 3.02
C GLN A 5 -3.60 25.08 3.74
N GLU A 6 -2.78 24.80 4.75
CA GLU A 6 -2.09 25.83 5.55
C GLU A 6 -0.66 26.08 5.08
N LEU A 7 -0.07 25.12 4.37
CA LEU A 7 1.32 25.17 3.91
C LEU A 7 1.38 25.68 2.45
N GLU A 8 2.43 26.39 2.14
CA GLU A 8 2.74 26.75 0.75
C GLU A 8 3.09 25.51 -0.08
N PRO A 9 2.87 25.53 -1.41
CA PRO A 9 3.12 24.37 -2.28
C PRO A 9 4.51 23.73 -2.12
N GLU A 10 5.53 24.55 -1.88
CA GLU A 10 6.91 24.07 -1.65
C GLU A 10 7.04 23.30 -0.33
N GLN A 11 6.29 23.68 0.70
CA GLN A 11 6.28 23.02 2.00
C GLN A 11 5.44 21.74 2.00
N CYS A 12 4.46 21.64 1.10
CA CYS A 12 3.66 20.43 0.92
C CYS A 12 4.47 19.25 0.36
N THR A 13 5.56 19.52 -0.38
CA THR A 13 6.42 18.48 -0.97
C THR A 13 7.40 17.87 0.04
N SER A 14 7.58 18.46 1.23
CA SER A 14 8.51 17.98 2.25
C SER A 14 7.94 18.14 3.66
N LEU A 15 6.83 17.45 3.94
CA LEU A 15 6.16 17.51 5.25
C LEU A 15 7.08 17.01 6.38
N PHE A 16 7.91 16.01 6.13
CA PHE A 16 8.88 15.54 7.11
C PHE A 16 9.92 16.63 7.44
N THR A 17 10.41 17.35 6.44
CA THR A 17 11.32 18.50 6.67
C THR A 17 10.66 19.60 7.45
N TYR A 18 9.37 19.86 7.24
CA TYR A 18 8.59 20.82 8.01
C TYR A 18 8.56 20.45 9.51
N TYR A 19 8.33 19.19 9.86
CA TYR A 19 8.21 18.76 11.26
C TYR A 19 9.55 18.51 11.95
N PHE A 20 10.53 17.92 11.26
CA PHE A 20 11.77 17.40 11.83
C PHE A 20 13.03 18.20 11.46
N GLY A 21 12.88 19.25 10.64
CA GLY A 21 14.04 20.01 10.12
C GLY A 21 14.74 19.28 8.94
N LYS A 22 15.75 19.94 8.37
CA LYS A 22 16.39 19.50 7.12
C LYS A 22 17.02 18.09 7.22
N ALA A 23 17.78 17.80 8.27
CA ALA A 23 18.55 16.55 8.37
C ALA A 23 17.62 15.33 8.52
N VAL A 24 16.83 15.29 9.59
CA VAL A 24 15.93 14.15 9.87
C VAL A 24 14.78 14.08 8.86
N GLY A 25 14.24 15.24 8.45
CA GLY A 25 13.19 15.30 7.43
C GLY A 25 13.65 14.74 6.09
N SER A 26 14.85 15.09 5.63
CA SER A 26 15.41 14.54 4.38
C SER A 26 15.65 13.04 4.48
N LEU A 27 16.12 12.55 5.63
CA LEU A 27 16.29 11.11 5.85
C LEU A 27 14.96 10.36 5.73
N LEU A 28 13.89 10.87 6.37
CA LEU A 28 12.56 10.28 6.29
C LEU A 28 11.95 10.37 4.87
N ASP A 29 12.19 11.46 4.16
CA ASP A 29 11.76 11.62 2.76
C ASP A 29 12.44 10.57 1.84
N TRP A 30 13.73 10.31 2.02
CA TRP A 30 14.44 9.26 1.29
C TRP A 30 14.01 7.86 1.70
N PHE A 31 13.82 7.64 3.01
CA PHE A 31 13.30 6.36 3.50
C PHE A 31 11.90 6.07 2.92
N SER A 32 11.01 7.07 2.90
CA SER A 32 9.69 6.94 2.28
C SER A 32 9.79 6.64 0.78
N ALA A 33 10.70 7.27 0.06
CA ALA A 33 10.91 6.97 -1.37
C ALA A 33 11.41 5.54 -1.59
N ILE A 34 12.40 5.09 -0.82
CA ILE A 34 12.90 3.70 -0.86
C ILE A 34 11.79 2.72 -0.52
N LEU A 35 10.95 3.04 0.46
CA LEU A 35 9.79 2.24 0.82
C LEU A 35 8.81 2.11 -0.35
N VAL A 36 8.50 3.19 -1.05
CA VAL A 36 7.65 3.16 -2.25
C VAL A 36 8.25 2.27 -3.34
N GLY A 37 9.58 2.35 -3.56
CA GLY A 37 10.30 1.41 -4.42
C GLY A 37 10.16 -0.04 -3.96
N GLY A 38 10.32 -0.31 -2.65
CA GLY A 38 10.10 -1.64 -2.06
C GLY A 38 8.67 -2.15 -2.26
N CYS A 39 7.67 -1.29 -2.11
CA CYS A 39 6.27 -1.64 -2.39
C CYS A 39 6.05 -2.01 -3.87
N TYR A 40 6.76 -1.37 -4.81
CA TYR A 40 6.72 -1.79 -6.21
C TYR A 40 7.21 -3.23 -6.39
N LEU A 41 8.26 -3.65 -5.68
CA LEU A 41 8.75 -5.04 -5.69
C LEU A 41 7.64 -6.02 -5.22
N VAL A 42 6.94 -5.64 -4.14
CA VAL A 42 5.79 -6.41 -3.63
C VAL A 42 4.67 -6.50 -4.67
N MET A 43 4.39 -5.41 -5.39
CA MET A 43 3.37 -5.41 -6.45
C MET A 43 3.73 -6.38 -7.58
N LEU A 44 4.98 -6.43 -8.01
CA LEU A 44 5.42 -7.40 -9.02
C LEU A 44 5.27 -8.84 -8.53
N SER A 45 5.70 -9.12 -7.30
CA SER A 45 5.53 -10.43 -6.68
C SER A 45 4.05 -10.80 -6.52
N GLY A 46 3.21 -9.85 -6.11
CA GLY A 46 1.76 -10.04 -5.97
C GLY A 46 1.07 -10.40 -7.28
N ALA A 47 1.42 -9.73 -8.38
CA ALA A 47 0.91 -10.06 -9.70
C ALA A 47 1.35 -11.48 -10.15
N GLY A 48 2.64 -11.78 -9.98
CA GLY A 48 3.18 -13.10 -10.29
C GLY A 48 2.51 -14.21 -9.50
N THR A 49 2.36 -14.02 -8.20
CA THR A 49 1.72 -14.98 -7.29
C THR A 49 0.23 -15.17 -7.62
N THR A 50 -0.49 -14.09 -7.94
CA THR A 50 -1.90 -14.15 -8.35
C THR A 50 -2.07 -14.97 -9.62
N ILE A 51 -1.24 -14.74 -10.62
CA ILE A 51 -1.25 -15.49 -11.90
C ILE A 51 -0.85 -16.95 -11.67
N ASN A 52 0.15 -17.21 -10.83
CA ASN A 52 0.55 -18.56 -10.47
C ASN A 52 -0.59 -19.32 -9.76
N GLN A 53 -1.21 -18.72 -8.77
CA GLN A 53 -2.27 -19.36 -7.98
C GLN A 53 -3.54 -19.62 -8.80
N TYR A 54 -3.82 -18.83 -9.84
CA TYR A 54 -5.01 -18.98 -10.68
C TYR A 54 -4.77 -19.81 -11.95
N LEU A 55 -3.67 -19.53 -12.67
CA LEU A 55 -3.36 -20.18 -13.97
C LEU A 55 -2.30 -21.28 -13.86
N GLY A 56 -1.61 -21.40 -12.73
CA GLY A 56 -0.50 -22.35 -12.56
C GLY A 56 0.80 -21.91 -13.26
N TRP A 57 0.88 -20.70 -13.83
CA TRP A 57 2.09 -20.20 -14.48
C TRP A 57 3.21 -19.93 -13.46
N PRO A 58 4.49 -20.01 -13.86
CA PRO A 58 5.59 -19.60 -12.98
C PRO A 58 5.41 -18.16 -12.48
N VAL A 59 5.67 -17.91 -11.19
CA VAL A 59 5.56 -16.56 -10.59
C VAL A 59 6.32 -15.52 -11.40
N VAL A 60 7.53 -15.88 -11.87
CA VAL A 60 8.38 -15.00 -12.68
C VAL A 60 7.70 -14.56 -13.97
N ALA A 61 6.93 -15.43 -14.63
CA ALA A 61 6.23 -15.09 -15.87
C ALA A 61 5.14 -14.03 -15.63
N GLY A 62 4.35 -14.19 -14.55
CA GLY A 62 3.35 -13.22 -14.16
C GLY A 62 3.96 -11.88 -13.70
N SER A 63 5.05 -11.93 -12.94
CA SER A 63 5.81 -10.75 -12.53
C SER A 63 6.42 -10.01 -13.74
N ALA A 64 6.96 -10.75 -14.72
CA ALA A 64 7.51 -10.17 -15.94
C ALA A 64 6.45 -9.48 -16.80
N LEU A 65 5.26 -10.08 -16.92
CA LEU A 65 4.14 -9.46 -17.63
C LEU A 65 3.73 -8.13 -16.98
N MET A 66 3.60 -8.11 -15.65
CA MET A 66 3.27 -6.90 -14.90
C MET A 66 4.39 -5.86 -15.01
N ALA A 67 5.65 -6.29 -14.89
CA ALA A 67 6.81 -5.44 -15.01
C ALA A 67 6.86 -4.75 -16.38
N LEU A 68 6.66 -5.52 -17.45
CA LEU A 68 6.62 -4.99 -18.80
C LEU A 68 5.50 -3.95 -18.96
N ALA A 69 4.29 -4.27 -18.50
CA ALA A 69 3.16 -3.35 -18.56
C ALA A 69 3.44 -2.04 -17.79
N ALA A 70 4.02 -2.13 -16.59
CA ALA A 70 4.35 -0.96 -15.78
C ALA A 70 5.46 -0.11 -16.43
N VAL A 71 6.54 -0.74 -16.91
CA VAL A 71 7.65 -0.05 -17.58
C VAL A 71 7.17 0.67 -18.84
N VAL A 72 6.42 0.00 -19.71
CA VAL A 72 5.86 0.60 -20.94
C VAL A 72 4.99 1.82 -20.58
N THR A 73 4.12 1.69 -19.59
CA THR A 73 3.23 2.79 -19.18
C THR A 73 3.99 3.99 -18.66
N VAL A 74 4.95 3.77 -17.77
CA VAL A 74 5.73 4.87 -17.17
C VAL A 74 6.66 5.52 -18.21
N TRP A 75 7.16 4.73 -19.15
CA TRP A 75 8.01 5.21 -20.25
C TRP A 75 7.28 6.16 -21.21
N PHE A 76 5.99 5.90 -21.48
CA PHE A 76 5.15 6.75 -22.34
C PHE A 76 4.37 7.85 -21.58
N GLY A 77 4.53 7.92 -20.28
CA GLY A 77 3.97 8.97 -19.43
C GLY A 77 2.71 8.57 -18.66
N LEU A 78 2.76 8.76 -17.36
CA LEU A 78 1.70 8.35 -16.42
C LEU A 78 0.43 9.20 -16.49
N ARG A 79 0.47 10.42 -17.05
CA ARG A 79 -0.63 11.40 -16.98
C ARG A 79 -1.99 10.90 -17.48
N LYS A 80 -2.01 9.97 -18.43
CA LYS A 80 -3.25 9.41 -18.97
C LYS A 80 -3.88 8.35 -18.06
N LEU A 81 -3.10 7.75 -17.17
CA LEU A 81 -3.54 6.65 -16.30
C LEU A 81 -4.23 7.13 -15.03
N THR A 82 -3.97 8.35 -14.59
CA THR A 82 -4.43 8.89 -13.28
C THR A 82 -5.96 8.85 -13.12
N ASN A 83 -6.69 9.10 -14.20
CA ASN A 83 -8.16 9.05 -14.17
C ASN A 83 -8.70 7.62 -14.03
N ILE A 84 -8.02 6.64 -14.64
CA ILE A 84 -8.41 5.21 -14.60
C ILE A 84 -8.14 4.64 -13.20
N ILE A 85 -7.04 5.02 -12.58
CA ILE A 85 -6.65 4.61 -11.22
C ILE A 85 -7.72 5.00 -10.19
N GLY A 86 -8.26 6.22 -10.29
CA GLY A 86 -9.29 6.72 -9.38
C GLY A 86 -10.60 5.91 -9.37
N VAL A 87 -10.89 5.19 -10.46
CA VAL A 87 -12.10 4.37 -10.58
C VAL A 87 -11.87 2.95 -10.11
N ILE A 88 -10.69 2.36 -10.39
CA ILE A 88 -10.38 0.97 -10.04
C ILE A 88 -10.43 0.74 -8.53
N GLY A 89 -9.89 1.67 -7.71
CA GLY A 89 -9.80 1.53 -6.26
C GLY A 89 -11.16 1.28 -5.57
N PRO A 90 -12.16 2.13 -5.73
CA PRO A 90 -13.49 1.93 -5.16
C PRO A 90 -14.17 0.64 -5.62
N PHE A 91 -14.04 0.29 -6.91
CA PHE A 91 -14.59 -0.96 -7.44
C PHE A 91 -13.94 -2.18 -6.80
N MET A 92 -12.61 -2.18 -6.67
CA MET A 92 -11.87 -3.26 -6.03
C MET A 92 -12.26 -3.41 -4.56
N ALA A 93 -12.37 -2.30 -3.83
CA ALA A 93 -12.79 -2.30 -2.43
C ALA A 93 -14.20 -2.90 -2.27
N LEU A 94 -15.15 -2.46 -3.09
CA LEU A 94 -16.52 -2.98 -3.07
C LEU A 94 -16.58 -4.47 -3.41
N PHE A 95 -15.84 -4.89 -4.43
CA PHE A 95 -15.83 -6.28 -4.85
C PHE A 95 -15.20 -7.20 -3.80
N THR A 96 -14.09 -6.77 -3.19
CA THR A 96 -13.45 -7.47 -2.08
C THR A 96 -14.38 -7.59 -0.87
N LEU A 97 -15.15 -6.53 -0.58
CA LEU A 97 -16.14 -6.54 0.49
C LEU A 97 -17.28 -7.54 0.23
N VAL A 98 -17.78 -7.61 -1.01
CA VAL A 98 -18.81 -8.61 -1.40
C VAL A 98 -18.28 -10.04 -1.23
N ILE A 99 -17.04 -10.32 -1.66
CA ILE A 99 -16.40 -11.62 -1.45
C ILE A 99 -16.29 -11.93 0.05
N GLY A 100 -15.80 -10.96 0.85
CA GLY A 100 -15.65 -11.12 2.29
C GLY A 100 -16.97 -11.43 2.99
N ILE A 101 -18.04 -10.67 2.70
CA ILE A 101 -19.38 -10.90 3.27
C ILE A 101 -19.91 -12.28 2.86
N SER A 102 -19.75 -12.66 1.59
CA SER A 102 -20.18 -13.99 1.11
C SER A 102 -19.44 -15.13 1.81
N ALA A 103 -18.13 -14.97 2.02
CA ALA A 103 -17.31 -15.94 2.70
C ALA A 103 -17.63 -16.05 4.20
N LEU A 104 -18.06 -14.95 4.86
CA LEU A 104 -18.53 -14.97 6.25
C LEU A 104 -19.77 -15.85 6.44
N GLY A 105 -20.63 -15.98 5.44
CA GLY A 105 -21.78 -16.87 5.48
C GLY A 105 -21.42 -18.37 5.57
N ARG A 106 -20.16 -18.72 5.33
CA ARG A 106 -19.61 -20.09 5.39
C ARG A 106 -18.52 -20.25 6.43
N ALA A 107 -18.27 -19.20 7.23
CA ALA A 107 -17.16 -19.15 8.16
C ALA A 107 -17.35 -20.15 9.33
N ASP A 108 -16.33 -20.94 9.61
CA ASP A 108 -16.23 -21.76 10.80
C ASP A 108 -15.12 -21.22 11.71
N PHE A 109 -15.56 -20.56 12.79
CA PHE A 109 -14.61 -20.02 13.78
C PHE A 109 -14.18 -21.04 14.84
N SER A 110 -14.83 -22.20 14.92
CA SER A 110 -14.53 -23.23 15.94
C SER A 110 -13.13 -23.84 15.74
N SER A 111 -12.70 -23.97 14.48
CA SER A 111 -11.42 -24.55 14.08
C SER A 111 -10.29 -23.52 13.95
N THR A 112 -10.60 -22.20 14.07
CA THR A 112 -9.65 -21.12 13.78
C THR A 112 -8.37 -21.21 14.61
N ALA A 113 -8.46 -21.47 15.93
CA ALA A 113 -7.30 -21.52 16.81
C ALA A 113 -6.36 -22.67 16.42
N ALA A 114 -6.90 -23.87 16.19
CA ALA A 114 -6.13 -25.06 15.79
C ALA A 114 -5.48 -24.85 14.41
N ASN A 115 -6.19 -24.25 13.46
CA ASN A 115 -5.65 -23.93 12.14
C ASN A 115 -4.52 -22.89 12.19
N LEU A 116 -4.62 -21.85 13.03
CA LEU A 116 -3.55 -20.86 13.21
C LEU A 116 -2.27 -21.47 13.78
N GLU A 117 -2.38 -22.44 14.69
CA GLU A 117 -1.22 -23.14 15.24
C GLU A 117 -0.58 -24.08 14.21
N SER A 118 -1.37 -24.83 13.45
CA SER A 118 -0.88 -25.79 12.46
C SER A 118 -0.24 -25.16 11.23
N LEU A 119 -0.71 -24.00 10.80
CA LEU A 119 -0.25 -23.34 9.56
C LEU A 119 1.09 -22.64 9.70
N HIS A 120 1.62 -22.45 10.91
CA HIS A 120 2.90 -21.75 11.18
C HIS A 120 3.11 -20.47 10.35
N LEU A 121 2.07 -19.63 10.27
CA LEU A 121 2.07 -18.42 9.45
C LEU A 121 3.14 -17.42 9.92
N ALA A 122 3.79 -16.76 8.97
CA ALA A 122 4.77 -15.73 9.26
C ALA A 122 4.11 -14.53 9.96
N LYS A 123 4.71 -14.07 11.06
CA LYS A 123 4.19 -12.97 11.89
C LYS A 123 4.90 -11.66 11.54
N ALA A 124 4.13 -10.60 11.28
CA ALA A 124 4.66 -9.26 11.05
C ALA A 124 5.17 -8.58 12.34
N ALA A 125 4.67 -9.01 13.51
CA ALA A 125 5.07 -8.52 14.83
C ALA A 125 4.87 -9.62 15.89
N PRO A 126 5.52 -9.49 17.08
CA PRO A 126 5.37 -10.46 18.16
C PRO A 126 3.93 -10.66 18.62
N ASN A 127 3.14 -9.59 18.63
CA ASN A 127 1.75 -9.56 19.10
C ASN A 127 0.82 -8.93 18.06
N TRP A 128 -0.42 -9.42 18.01
CA TRP A 128 -1.44 -8.94 17.08
C TRP A 128 -1.75 -7.43 17.22
N TRP A 129 -1.77 -6.89 18.44
CA TRP A 129 -2.02 -5.47 18.69
C TRP A 129 -0.86 -4.59 18.21
N ILE A 130 0.39 -5.05 18.29
CA ILE A 130 1.54 -4.36 17.69
C ILE A 130 1.38 -4.34 16.17
N ALA A 131 1.07 -5.49 15.54
CA ALA A 131 0.82 -5.55 14.11
C ALA A 131 -0.30 -4.60 13.67
N GLY A 132 -1.38 -4.52 14.47
CA GLY A 132 -2.49 -3.60 14.23
C GLY A 132 -2.09 -2.11 14.27
N ILE A 133 -1.09 -1.73 15.09
CA ILE A 133 -0.55 -0.37 15.14
C ILE A 133 0.46 -0.13 14.00
N LEU A 134 1.29 -1.11 13.68
CA LEU A 134 2.32 -0.96 12.66
C LEU A 134 1.74 -0.75 11.25
N TYR A 135 0.61 -1.38 10.93
CA TYR A 135 0.01 -1.27 9.61
C TYR A 135 -0.44 0.16 9.26
N PRO A 136 -1.25 0.87 10.07
CA PRO A 136 -1.56 2.27 9.80
C PRO A 136 -0.35 3.19 9.83
N CYS A 137 0.67 2.89 10.65
CA CYS A 137 1.92 3.67 10.67
C CYS A 137 2.72 3.50 9.38
N PHE A 138 2.78 2.29 8.81
CA PHE A 138 3.32 2.04 7.47
C PHE A 138 2.55 2.83 6.41
N CYS A 139 1.22 2.78 6.43
CA CYS A 139 0.38 3.54 5.50
C CYS A 139 0.63 5.06 5.62
N MET A 140 0.74 5.58 6.85
CA MET A 140 1.06 6.99 7.07
C MET A 140 2.41 7.39 6.49
N LEU A 141 3.43 6.56 6.63
CA LEU A 141 4.77 6.84 6.12
C LEU A 141 4.79 6.90 4.57
N THR A 142 4.08 5.98 3.91
CA THR A 142 3.97 5.93 2.44
C THR A 142 3.13 7.06 1.88
N LEU A 143 2.05 7.45 2.57
CA LEU A 143 1.10 8.44 2.08
C LEU A 143 1.47 9.88 2.47
N THR A 144 2.32 10.08 3.49
CA THR A 144 2.70 11.43 3.96
C THR A 144 3.19 12.35 2.84
N PRO A 145 3.97 11.93 1.84
CA PRO A 145 4.34 12.80 0.73
C PRO A 145 3.16 13.26 -0.15
N CYS A 146 2.10 12.47 -0.26
CA CYS A 146 0.96 12.73 -1.16
C CYS A 146 -0.22 13.44 -0.46
N LEU A 147 -0.46 13.14 0.82
CA LEU A 147 -1.63 13.65 1.55
C LEU A 147 -1.73 15.19 1.62
N PRO A 148 -0.63 15.94 1.81
CA PRO A 148 -0.68 17.40 1.82
C PRO A 148 -1.11 17.97 0.48
N SER A 149 -0.57 17.46 -0.64
CA SER A 149 -0.91 17.90 -1.99
C SER A 149 -2.40 17.65 -2.29
N MET A 150 -2.93 16.50 -1.89
CA MET A 150 -4.36 16.20 -2.01
C MET A 150 -5.21 17.13 -1.12
N GLY A 151 -4.74 17.46 0.09
CA GLY A 151 -5.40 18.39 0.97
C GLY A 151 -5.44 19.81 0.42
N ALA A 152 -4.39 20.25 -0.25
CA ALA A 152 -4.29 21.58 -0.86
C ALA A 152 -5.30 21.81 -1.99
N THR A 153 -5.70 20.73 -2.71
CA THR A 153 -6.70 20.83 -3.79
C THR A 153 -8.16 20.83 -3.29
N ALA A 154 -8.39 20.53 -2.01
CA ALA A 154 -9.74 20.48 -1.47
C ALA A 154 -10.32 21.89 -1.18
N PRO A 155 -11.63 22.10 -1.36
CA PRO A 155 -12.24 23.40 -1.25
C PRO A 155 -12.20 24.01 0.16
N ASN A 156 -12.19 23.18 1.22
CA ASN A 156 -12.12 23.65 2.61
C ASN A 156 -11.72 22.52 3.59
N LYS A 157 -11.34 22.92 4.84
CA LYS A 157 -10.93 22.01 5.90
C LYS A 157 -12.05 21.04 6.36
N LYS A 158 -13.31 21.43 6.25
CA LYS A 158 -14.45 20.57 6.62
C LYS A 158 -14.55 19.39 5.64
N THR A 159 -14.41 19.67 4.36
CA THR A 159 -14.39 18.64 3.30
C THR A 159 -13.21 17.68 3.46
N THR A 160 -12.00 18.20 3.72
CA THR A 160 -10.81 17.34 3.94
C THR A 160 -10.95 16.47 5.17
N THR A 161 -11.46 17.01 6.26
CA THR A 161 -11.69 16.24 7.49
C THR A 161 -12.76 15.18 7.29
N GLY A 162 -13.88 15.53 6.65
CA GLY A 162 -14.97 14.60 6.34
C GLY A 162 -14.51 13.46 5.43
N ALA A 163 -13.78 13.77 4.36
CA ALA A 163 -13.22 12.78 3.44
C ALA A 163 -12.22 11.84 4.13
N ALA A 164 -11.35 12.39 5.01
CA ALA A 164 -10.39 11.60 5.75
C ALA A 164 -11.08 10.64 6.74
N LEU A 165 -12.06 11.12 7.51
CA LEU A 165 -12.83 10.30 8.46
C LEU A 165 -13.60 9.21 7.75
N PHE A 166 -14.33 9.56 6.68
CA PHE A 166 -15.09 8.60 5.89
C PHE A 166 -14.16 7.52 5.29
N GLY A 167 -13.04 7.93 4.68
CA GLY A 167 -12.08 6.99 4.09
C GLY A 167 -11.47 6.04 5.12
N VAL A 168 -11.09 6.55 6.31
CA VAL A 168 -10.54 5.72 7.39
C VAL A 168 -11.58 4.72 7.88
N ILE A 169 -12.81 5.16 8.16
CA ILE A 169 -13.88 4.27 8.67
C ILE A 169 -14.23 3.21 7.62
N ALA A 170 -14.49 3.62 6.38
CA ALA A 170 -14.86 2.70 5.31
C ALA A 170 -13.77 1.65 5.04
N PHE A 171 -12.50 2.09 5.01
CA PHE A 171 -11.35 1.19 4.82
C PHE A 171 -11.23 0.17 5.96
N HIS A 172 -11.31 0.60 7.22
CA HIS A 172 -11.16 -0.32 8.36
C HIS A 172 -12.34 -1.27 8.52
N LEU A 173 -13.56 -0.84 8.18
CA LEU A 173 -14.71 -1.75 8.14
C LEU A 173 -14.54 -2.82 7.07
N ALA A 174 -14.11 -2.43 5.87
CA ALA A 174 -13.83 -3.40 4.80
C ALA A 174 -12.70 -4.36 5.19
N LEU A 175 -11.63 -3.85 5.80
CA LEU A 175 -10.52 -4.66 6.29
C LEU A 175 -10.97 -5.66 7.37
N ALA A 176 -11.82 -5.23 8.32
CA ALA A 176 -12.36 -6.10 9.36
C ALA A 176 -13.18 -7.26 8.76
N VAL A 177 -14.05 -6.98 7.79
CA VAL A 177 -14.83 -8.00 7.07
C VAL A 177 -13.90 -9.01 6.39
N VAL A 178 -12.86 -8.55 5.70
CA VAL A 178 -11.90 -9.42 5.02
C VAL A 178 -11.12 -10.28 6.00
N ILE A 179 -10.65 -9.71 7.11
CA ILE A 179 -9.91 -10.45 8.15
C ILE A 179 -10.79 -11.53 8.76
N LEU A 180 -12.03 -11.22 9.11
CA LEU A 180 -12.98 -12.19 9.67
C LEU A 180 -13.29 -13.30 8.66
N ALA A 181 -13.48 -12.95 7.38
CA ALA A 181 -13.68 -13.92 6.31
C ALA A 181 -12.47 -14.87 6.15
N ILE A 182 -11.26 -14.36 6.23
CA ILE A 182 -10.05 -15.19 6.17
C ILE A 182 -9.98 -16.09 7.40
N LEU A 183 -10.16 -15.54 8.61
CA LEU A 183 -10.06 -16.31 9.86
C LEU A 183 -11.10 -17.42 9.95
N GLY A 184 -12.33 -17.18 9.46
CA GLY A 184 -13.41 -18.18 9.47
C GLY A 184 -13.31 -19.22 8.36
N ASN A 185 -12.33 -19.13 7.44
CA ASN A 185 -12.15 -20.06 6.32
C ASN A 185 -10.69 -20.53 6.19
N LEU A 186 -9.94 -20.57 7.29
CA LEU A 186 -8.52 -20.96 7.26
C LEU A 186 -8.30 -22.40 6.80
N ASP A 187 -9.23 -23.29 7.03
CA ASP A 187 -9.25 -24.68 6.55
C ASP A 187 -9.18 -24.75 5.01
N ILE A 188 -9.90 -23.87 4.33
CA ILE A 188 -9.97 -23.80 2.86
C ILE A 188 -8.79 -23.00 2.29
N ILE A 189 -8.43 -21.91 2.96
CA ILE A 189 -7.36 -21.00 2.50
C ILE A 189 -5.99 -21.66 2.65
N GLY A 190 -5.76 -22.37 3.76
CA GLY A 190 -4.47 -22.98 4.06
C GLY A 190 -3.32 -21.97 4.00
N THR A 191 -2.27 -22.29 3.26
CA THR A 191 -1.09 -21.45 3.07
C THR A 191 -1.12 -20.61 1.80
N ALA A 192 -2.31 -20.40 1.20
CA ALA A 192 -2.44 -19.59 -0.02
C ALA A 192 -1.96 -18.16 0.21
N GLN A 193 -1.10 -17.67 -0.68
CA GLN A 193 -0.51 -16.33 -0.55
C GLN A 193 -1.46 -15.21 -0.95
N VAL A 194 -2.52 -15.52 -1.70
CA VAL A 194 -3.61 -14.60 -2.05
C VAL A 194 -4.93 -15.18 -1.52
N PRO A 195 -5.24 -15.02 -0.23
CA PRO A 195 -6.41 -15.64 0.42
C PRO A 195 -7.74 -15.28 -0.25
N ASN A 196 -7.94 -14.02 -0.60
CA ASN A 196 -9.17 -13.56 -1.25
C ASN A 196 -9.42 -14.20 -2.62
N LEU A 197 -8.37 -14.68 -3.30
CA LEU A 197 -8.52 -15.43 -4.54
C LEU A 197 -9.17 -16.80 -4.28
N VAL A 198 -8.81 -17.46 -3.17
CA VAL A 198 -9.45 -18.71 -2.74
C VAL A 198 -10.90 -18.45 -2.37
N LEU A 199 -11.15 -17.43 -1.54
CA LEU A 199 -12.51 -17.07 -1.11
C LEU A 199 -13.43 -16.69 -2.30
N SER A 200 -12.90 -16.03 -3.32
CA SER A 200 -13.67 -15.71 -4.52
C SER A 200 -14.12 -16.96 -5.28
N GLY A 201 -13.35 -18.05 -5.20
CA GLY A 201 -13.69 -19.35 -5.77
C GLY A 201 -14.93 -20.00 -5.13
N LEU A 202 -15.24 -19.69 -3.86
CA LEU A 202 -16.45 -20.16 -3.18
C LEU A 202 -17.75 -19.62 -3.82
N MET A 203 -17.64 -18.47 -4.52
CA MET A 203 -18.78 -17.88 -5.24
C MET A 203 -18.90 -18.39 -6.69
N GLY A 204 -17.98 -19.26 -7.10
CA GLY A 204 -17.94 -19.83 -8.43
C GLY A 204 -16.83 -19.28 -9.32
N LYS A 205 -16.51 -20.07 -10.36
CA LYS A 205 -15.35 -19.82 -11.23
C LYS A 205 -15.41 -18.47 -11.98
N GLY A 206 -16.62 -18.02 -12.37
CA GLY A 206 -16.81 -16.72 -13.02
C GLY A 206 -16.44 -15.54 -12.12
N VAL A 207 -16.86 -15.58 -10.85
CA VAL A 207 -16.52 -14.55 -9.86
C VAL A 207 -15.02 -14.57 -9.57
N GLN A 208 -14.43 -15.74 -9.45
CA GLN A 208 -12.98 -15.91 -9.26
C GLN A 208 -12.19 -15.31 -10.43
N THR A 209 -12.59 -15.57 -11.68
CA THR A 209 -11.95 -14.99 -12.87
C THR A 209 -12.05 -13.47 -12.87
N LEU A 210 -13.23 -12.93 -12.55
CA LEU A 210 -13.43 -11.49 -12.47
C LEU A 210 -12.54 -10.88 -11.37
N PHE A 211 -12.43 -11.55 -10.21
CA PHE A 211 -11.55 -11.11 -9.14
C PHE A 211 -10.07 -11.07 -9.56
N VAL A 212 -9.59 -12.08 -10.29
CA VAL A 212 -8.22 -12.09 -10.83
C VAL A 212 -7.98 -10.89 -11.76
N ILE A 213 -8.90 -10.62 -12.67
CA ILE A 213 -8.79 -9.45 -13.55
C ILE A 213 -8.74 -8.16 -12.74
N MET A 214 -9.63 -8.02 -11.75
CA MET A 214 -9.71 -6.83 -10.90
C MET A 214 -8.46 -6.65 -10.05
N ILE A 215 -7.91 -7.71 -9.43
CA ILE A 215 -6.70 -7.60 -8.62
C ILE A 215 -5.47 -7.28 -9.46
N ILE A 216 -5.36 -7.85 -10.67
CA ILE A 216 -4.27 -7.52 -11.60
C ILE A 216 -4.33 -6.06 -12.04
N LEU A 217 -5.52 -5.54 -12.34
CA LEU A 217 -5.73 -4.12 -12.65
C LEU A 217 -5.42 -3.21 -11.45
N ALA A 218 -5.80 -3.63 -10.23
CA ALA A 218 -5.49 -2.89 -9.00
C ALA A 218 -3.98 -2.86 -8.73
N ILE A 219 -3.29 -4.00 -8.89
CA ILE A 219 -1.84 -4.08 -8.77
C ILE A 219 -1.16 -3.17 -9.81
N TYR A 220 -1.59 -3.25 -11.06
CA TYR A 220 -1.07 -2.41 -12.13
C TYR A 220 -1.25 -0.91 -11.85
N SER A 221 -2.46 -0.51 -11.42
CA SER A 221 -2.77 0.88 -11.09
C SER A 221 -1.94 1.43 -9.92
N THR A 222 -1.44 0.55 -9.05
CA THR A 222 -0.59 0.90 -7.91
C THR A 222 0.89 0.84 -8.26
N ALA A 223 1.32 -0.16 -9.02
CA ALA A 223 2.71 -0.36 -9.42
C ALA A 223 3.25 0.80 -10.28
N CYS A 224 2.44 1.32 -11.22
CA CYS A 224 2.86 2.41 -12.09
C CYS A 224 3.18 3.71 -11.33
N PRO A 225 2.34 4.24 -10.44
CA PRO A 225 2.71 5.40 -9.62
C PRO A 225 3.88 5.16 -8.68
N MET A 226 4.05 3.94 -8.17
CA MET A 226 5.16 3.61 -7.27
C MET A 226 6.52 3.68 -7.97
N ILE A 227 6.67 3.04 -9.13
CA ILE A 227 7.92 3.11 -9.90
C ILE A 227 8.18 4.54 -10.39
N TRP A 228 7.14 5.24 -10.86
CA TRP A 228 7.22 6.63 -11.28
C TRP A 228 7.68 7.55 -10.14
N GLY A 229 7.07 7.42 -8.96
CA GLY A 229 7.37 8.25 -7.80
C GLY A 229 8.77 8.00 -7.25
N PHE A 230 9.22 6.75 -7.19
CA PHE A 230 10.58 6.41 -6.78
C PHE A 230 11.64 6.96 -7.75
N CYS A 231 11.47 6.69 -9.05
CA CYS A 231 12.41 7.16 -10.06
C CYS A 231 12.42 8.68 -10.19
N GLY A 232 11.26 9.34 -10.05
CA GLY A 232 11.13 10.79 -10.05
C GLY A 232 11.80 11.48 -8.86
N LYS A 233 12.02 10.77 -7.74
CA LYS A 233 12.81 11.28 -6.62
C LYS A 233 14.31 11.31 -6.93
N ILE A 234 14.79 10.36 -7.76
CA ILE A 234 16.21 10.26 -8.18
C ILE A 234 16.50 11.19 -9.33
N GLU A 235 15.58 11.27 -10.31
CA GLU A 235 15.71 12.08 -11.52
C GLU A 235 14.35 12.64 -11.92
N ARG A 236 14.26 13.99 -11.99
CA ARG A 236 12.99 14.67 -12.29
C ARG A 236 12.65 14.71 -13.77
N ASP A 237 13.68 14.64 -14.63
CA ASP A 237 13.45 14.60 -16.08
C ASP A 237 13.12 13.18 -16.54
N GLU A 238 11.83 12.95 -16.77
CA GLU A 238 11.30 11.66 -17.25
C GLU A 238 11.89 11.22 -18.60
N LYS A 239 12.46 12.14 -19.39
CA LYS A 239 13.08 11.85 -20.68
C LYS A 239 14.56 11.49 -20.56
N SER A 240 15.19 11.73 -19.42
CA SER A 240 16.60 11.48 -19.21
C SER A 240 16.93 9.98 -19.27
N VAL A 241 18.12 9.66 -19.73
CA VAL A 241 18.65 8.29 -19.74
C VAL A 241 18.73 7.75 -18.30
N LYS A 242 19.09 8.59 -17.34
CA LYS A 242 19.21 8.23 -15.93
C LYS A 242 17.87 7.78 -15.36
N TYR A 243 16.76 8.47 -15.67
CA TYR A 243 15.41 8.08 -15.26
C TYR A 243 15.03 6.71 -15.82
N ARG A 244 15.28 6.48 -17.12
CA ARG A 244 14.98 5.22 -17.79
C ARG A 244 15.82 4.06 -17.24
N VAL A 245 17.09 4.28 -16.96
CA VAL A 245 17.95 3.28 -16.32
C VAL A 245 17.45 2.95 -14.92
N CYS A 246 17.02 3.95 -14.14
CA CYS A 246 16.43 3.74 -12.81
C CYS A 246 15.22 2.83 -12.87
N ILE A 247 14.29 3.05 -13.82
CA ILE A 247 13.12 2.19 -14.05
C ILE A 247 13.56 0.74 -14.32
N LEU A 248 14.50 0.54 -15.23
CA LEU A 248 14.97 -0.79 -15.60
C LEU A 248 15.65 -1.50 -14.42
N VAL A 249 16.54 -0.81 -13.71
CA VAL A 249 17.24 -1.37 -12.54
C VAL A 249 16.23 -1.78 -11.46
N LEU A 250 15.28 -0.91 -11.09
CA LEU A 250 14.28 -1.22 -10.08
C LEU A 250 13.41 -2.40 -10.52
N THR A 251 13.08 -2.49 -11.80
CA THR A 251 12.28 -3.58 -12.35
C THR A 251 13.04 -4.91 -12.31
N VAL A 252 14.32 -4.94 -12.68
CA VAL A 252 15.16 -6.15 -12.60
C VAL A 252 15.31 -6.59 -11.15
N VAL A 253 15.57 -5.66 -10.22
CA VAL A 253 15.61 -5.97 -8.78
C VAL A 253 14.27 -6.55 -8.31
N GLY A 254 13.14 -5.97 -8.73
CA GLY A 254 11.81 -6.46 -8.38
C GLY A 254 11.53 -7.87 -8.90
N MET A 255 11.90 -8.16 -10.13
CA MET A 255 11.77 -9.50 -10.70
C MET A 255 12.65 -10.51 -9.97
N THR A 256 13.89 -10.14 -9.64
CA THR A 256 14.82 -10.99 -8.88
C THR A 256 14.26 -11.27 -7.48
N CYS A 257 13.76 -10.26 -6.78
CA CYS A 257 13.13 -10.44 -5.47
C CYS A 257 11.89 -11.34 -5.55
N SER A 258 11.05 -11.17 -6.58
CA SER A 258 9.86 -11.99 -6.81
C SER A 258 10.20 -13.47 -7.10
N TYR A 259 11.40 -13.75 -7.66
CA TYR A 259 11.90 -15.11 -7.88
C TYR A 259 12.46 -15.73 -6.59
N LEU A 260 13.22 -14.95 -5.81
CA LEU A 260 13.96 -15.46 -4.65
C LEU A 260 13.08 -15.59 -3.39
N PHE A 261 12.08 -14.74 -3.24
CA PHE A 261 11.31 -14.65 -2.00
C PHE A 261 9.79 -14.79 -2.24
N PRO A 262 9.10 -15.60 -1.40
CA PRO A 262 7.64 -15.62 -1.40
C PRO A 262 7.04 -14.25 -1.11
N LEU A 263 5.85 -13.98 -1.66
CA LEU A 263 5.13 -12.71 -1.47
C LEU A 263 4.97 -12.34 0.02
N GLY A 264 4.57 -13.31 0.85
CA GLY A 264 4.39 -13.09 2.30
C GLY A 264 5.66 -12.65 3.00
N THR A 265 6.84 -13.16 2.61
CA THR A 265 8.13 -12.76 3.17
C THR A 265 8.48 -11.32 2.81
N LEU A 266 8.26 -10.92 1.55
CA LEU A 266 8.48 -9.54 1.09
C LEU A 266 7.58 -8.56 1.82
N ILE A 267 6.29 -8.90 1.95
CA ILE A 267 5.31 -8.09 2.67
C ILE A 267 5.74 -7.91 4.13
N ASN A 268 6.01 -9.01 4.84
CA ASN A 268 6.37 -8.95 6.25
C ASN A 268 7.64 -8.14 6.51
N PHE A 269 8.66 -8.29 5.66
CA PHE A 269 9.91 -7.53 5.78
C PHE A 269 9.68 -6.02 5.60
N ILE A 270 9.04 -5.63 4.49
CA ILE A 270 8.85 -4.22 4.14
C ILE A 270 7.88 -3.56 5.12
N TYR A 271 6.75 -4.21 5.44
CA TYR A 271 5.72 -3.60 6.28
C TYR A 271 6.15 -3.50 7.74
N SER A 272 6.86 -4.49 8.27
CA SER A 272 7.33 -4.46 9.66
C SER A 272 8.32 -3.33 9.88
N ILE A 273 9.40 -3.27 9.11
CA ILE A 273 10.43 -2.22 9.24
C ILE A 273 9.80 -0.84 9.08
N SER A 274 8.99 -0.68 8.03
CA SER A 274 8.37 0.60 7.72
C SER A 274 7.30 0.99 8.73
N GLY A 275 6.63 0.03 9.33
CA GLY A 275 5.67 0.25 10.41
C GLY A 275 6.33 0.85 11.65
N TYR A 276 7.48 0.31 12.07
CA TYR A 276 8.23 0.87 13.22
C TYR A 276 8.75 2.28 12.93
N VAL A 277 9.34 2.52 11.76
CA VAL A 277 9.78 3.86 11.36
C VAL A 277 8.59 4.83 11.25
N GLY A 278 7.49 4.37 10.68
CA GLY A 278 6.26 5.14 10.57
C GLY A 278 5.63 5.49 11.93
N ALA A 279 5.70 4.57 12.91
CA ALA A 279 5.25 4.82 14.27
C ALA A 279 6.10 5.91 14.92
N ALA A 280 7.42 5.81 14.85
CA ALA A 280 8.33 6.83 15.37
C ALA A 280 8.11 8.20 14.70
N ALA A 281 7.96 8.23 13.36
CA ALA A 281 7.67 9.45 12.63
C ALA A 281 6.30 10.05 13.01
N SER A 282 5.27 9.24 13.16
CA SER A 282 3.92 9.69 13.53
C SER A 282 3.91 10.33 14.93
N VAL A 283 4.51 9.67 15.91
CA VAL A 283 4.66 10.22 17.28
C VAL A 283 5.46 11.51 17.26
N GLY A 284 6.58 11.54 16.54
CA GLY A 284 7.41 12.74 16.39
C GLY A 284 6.66 13.92 15.76
N MET A 285 5.83 13.68 14.72
CA MET A 285 5.00 14.72 14.12
C MET A 285 3.96 15.27 15.10
N VAL A 286 3.32 14.42 15.91
CA VAL A 286 2.38 14.85 16.94
C VAL A 286 3.07 15.72 17.99
N ILE A 287 4.21 15.27 18.52
CA ILE A 287 5.01 16.03 19.51
C ILE A 287 5.44 17.38 18.93
N SER A 288 6.01 17.39 17.73
CA SER A 288 6.44 18.63 17.04
C SER A 288 5.27 19.62 16.87
N ASN A 289 4.09 19.11 16.49
CA ASN A 289 2.90 19.95 16.34
C ASN A 289 2.44 20.58 17.69
N ILE A 290 2.49 19.80 18.79
CA ILE A 290 2.13 20.27 20.13
C ILE A 290 3.12 21.36 20.57
N LEU A 291 4.43 21.11 20.41
CA LEU A 291 5.47 22.07 20.79
C LEU A 291 5.35 23.40 20.01
N ARG A 292 5.11 23.33 18.71
CA ARG A 292 4.89 24.54 17.88
C ARG A 292 3.68 25.34 18.31
N LYS A 293 2.55 24.69 18.64
CA LYS A 293 1.36 25.37 19.15
C LYS A 293 1.61 26.04 20.50
N ARG A 294 2.40 25.42 21.40
CA ARG A 294 2.77 26.01 22.71
C ARG A 294 3.66 27.23 22.53
N ASN A 295 4.64 27.16 21.62
CA ASN A 295 5.55 28.29 21.36
C ASN A 295 4.82 29.46 20.71
N ALA A 296 3.89 29.21 19.77
CA ALA A 296 3.07 30.26 19.17
C ALA A 296 2.21 30.98 20.22
N LYS A 297 1.62 30.26 21.20
CA LYS A 297 0.86 30.87 22.29
C LYS A 297 1.72 31.73 23.23
N LYS A 298 2.98 31.35 23.45
CA LYS A 298 3.89 32.14 24.31
C LYS A 298 4.39 33.41 23.64
N MET A 299 4.34 33.50 22.30
CA MET A 299 4.74 34.72 21.57
C MET A 299 3.59 35.73 21.41
N THR A 300 2.36 35.32 21.69
CA THR A 300 1.15 36.15 21.64
C THR A 300 0.63 36.55 23.01
N SER A 301 1.20 36.05 24.08
CA SER A 301 1.00 36.48 25.48
C SER A 301 2.16 37.35 25.96
#